data_4ac3424e859fa454c23a2ea27ad49a35
#
_entry.id   4ac3424e859fa454c23a2ea27ad49a35
#
_cell.length_a   1.000
_cell.length_b   1.000
_cell.length_c   1.000
_cell.angle_alpha   90.00
_cell.angle_beta   90.00
_cell.angle_gamma   90.00
#
_symmetry.space_group_name_H-M   'P 1'
#
loop_
_entity.id
_entity.type
_entity.pdbx_description
1 polymer ?
#
loop_
_entity_poly.entity_id
_entity_poly.type
_entity_poly.pdbx_seq_one_letter_code
_entity_poly.pdbx_strand_id
1 'polypeptide(L)'
;MQQEECKQDSPLSKKLTALNLSEKIRLALTGDQEARAVLYRASNRLILAYLLQNPRITDHEILQMANDRSLPEEILTTLLKRTEWMKKYPIRLALAMNPKVPLPSALKLVATLRDPDLRKIARSKDVSVHTAMRARKILAARGLL
;
A
#
# COMPACT_ATOMS: atom_id res chain seq x y z
N MET A 1 1.30 -17.30 -17.13
CA MET A 1 0.62 -16.46 -18.14
C MET A 1 -0.86 -16.75 -18.27
N GLN A 2 -1.28 -17.98 -18.43
CA GLN A 2 -2.71 -18.32 -18.57
C GLN A 2 -3.55 -18.12 -17.30
N GLN A 3 -2.95 -18.11 -16.11
CA GLN A 3 -3.68 -17.93 -14.85
C GLN A 3 -4.07 -16.49 -14.55
N GLU A 4 -3.36 -15.51 -15.10
CA GLU A 4 -3.70 -14.09 -14.90
C GLU A 4 -4.85 -13.64 -15.82
N GLU A 5 -4.94 -14.18 -17.02
CA GLU A 5 -6.06 -13.89 -17.94
C GLU A 5 -7.39 -14.41 -17.42
N CYS A 6 -7.40 -15.58 -16.77
CA CYS A 6 -8.62 -16.16 -16.19
C CYS A 6 -9.21 -15.35 -15.03
N LYS A 7 -8.40 -14.57 -14.34
CA LYS A 7 -8.88 -13.73 -13.20
C LYS A 7 -9.55 -12.44 -13.66
N GLN A 8 -9.22 -11.94 -14.85
CA GLN A 8 -9.82 -10.73 -15.39
C GLN A 8 -11.20 -10.98 -16.01
N ASP A 9 -11.48 -12.20 -16.39
CA ASP A 9 -12.73 -12.60 -17.06
C ASP A 9 -13.74 -13.29 -16.16
N SER A 10 -13.64 -13.16 -14.84
CA SER A 10 -14.61 -13.73 -13.91
C SER A 10 -16.00 -13.10 -14.12
N PRO A 11 -17.10 -13.84 -13.87
CA PRO A 11 -18.45 -13.28 -13.96
C PRO A 11 -18.65 -12.05 -13.06
N LEU A 12 -18.01 -12.04 -11.90
CA LEU A 12 -18.06 -10.91 -10.98
C LEU A 12 -17.35 -9.68 -11.57
N SER A 13 -16.19 -9.87 -12.18
CA SER A 13 -15.44 -8.80 -12.85
C SER A 13 -16.28 -8.14 -13.94
N LYS A 14 -16.96 -8.93 -14.76
CA LYS A 14 -17.85 -8.43 -15.82
C LYS A 14 -19.04 -7.66 -15.27
N LYS A 15 -19.65 -8.14 -14.18
CA LYS A 15 -20.74 -7.44 -13.49
C LYS A 15 -20.30 -6.09 -12.96
N LEU A 16 -19.12 -6.03 -12.34
CA LEU A 16 -18.61 -4.82 -11.72
C LEU A 16 -18.18 -3.76 -12.74
N THR A 17 -17.67 -4.17 -13.91
CA THR A 17 -17.35 -3.24 -14.98
C THR A 17 -18.59 -2.61 -15.62
N ALA A 18 -19.75 -3.27 -15.53
CA ALA A 18 -21.02 -2.75 -16.04
C ALA A 18 -21.67 -1.72 -15.10
N LEU A 19 -21.21 -1.58 -13.86
CA LEU A 19 -21.76 -0.65 -12.88
C LEU A 19 -21.36 0.80 -13.18
N ASN A 20 -22.24 1.74 -12.87
CA ASN A 20 -21.90 3.16 -12.92
C ASN A 20 -21.02 3.55 -11.72
N LEU A 21 -20.53 4.78 -11.72
CA LEU A 21 -19.63 5.26 -10.65
C LEU A 21 -20.27 5.21 -9.27
N SER A 22 -21.51 5.63 -9.14
CA SER A 22 -22.25 5.63 -7.86
C SER A 22 -22.39 4.22 -7.28
N GLU A 23 -22.71 3.25 -8.14
CA GLU A 23 -22.83 1.84 -7.74
C GLU A 23 -21.48 1.27 -7.32
N LYS A 24 -20.40 1.60 -8.03
CA LYS A 24 -19.03 1.19 -7.67
C LYS A 24 -18.61 1.77 -6.32
N ILE A 25 -18.93 3.02 -6.05
CA ILE A 25 -18.63 3.66 -4.76
C ILE A 25 -19.37 2.94 -3.63
N ARG A 26 -20.65 2.67 -3.80
CA ARG A 26 -21.45 1.93 -2.81
C ARG A 26 -20.84 0.56 -2.54
N LEU A 27 -20.45 -0.15 -3.59
CA LEU A 27 -19.84 -1.46 -3.47
C LEU A 27 -18.45 -1.39 -2.82
N ALA A 28 -17.68 -0.34 -3.09
CA ALA A 28 -16.41 -0.11 -2.43
C ALA A 28 -16.57 0.05 -0.92
N LEU A 29 -17.62 0.73 -0.48
CA LEU A 29 -17.91 0.98 0.94
C LEU A 29 -18.49 -0.23 1.67
N THR A 30 -19.22 -1.11 0.98
CA THR A 30 -20.01 -2.19 1.61
C THR A 30 -19.70 -3.59 1.09
N GLY A 31 -18.91 -3.70 0.03
CA GLY A 31 -18.62 -4.98 -0.61
C GLY A 31 -17.77 -5.92 0.23
N ASP A 32 -17.85 -7.22 -0.11
CA ASP A 32 -17.02 -8.26 0.48
C ASP A 32 -15.60 -8.23 -0.09
N GLN A 33 -14.75 -9.13 0.39
CA GLN A 33 -13.35 -9.20 -0.03
C GLN A 33 -13.19 -9.40 -1.55
N GLU A 34 -14.02 -10.24 -2.15
CA GLU A 34 -13.96 -10.49 -3.60
C GLU A 34 -14.32 -9.24 -4.39
N ALA A 35 -15.39 -8.56 -4.01
CA ALA A 35 -15.79 -7.31 -4.64
C ALA A 35 -14.72 -6.24 -4.51
N ARG A 36 -14.12 -6.10 -3.32
CA ARG A 36 -13.03 -5.16 -3.08
C ARG A 36 -11.81 -5.46 -3.95
N ALA A 37 -11.45 -6.73 -4.10
CA ALA A 37 -10.32 -7.14 -4.93
C ALA A 37 -10.53 -6.77 -6.40
N VAL A 38 -11.73 -6.97 -6.92
CA VAL A 38 -12.06 -6.61 -8.30
C VAL A 38 -12.03 -5.08 -8.49
N LEU A 39 -12.62 -4.34 -7.57
CA LEU A 39 -12.62 -2.87 -7.62
C LEU A 39 -11.21 -2.29 -7.52
N TYR A 40 -10.36 -2.88 -6.73
CA TYR A 40 -8.95 -2.49 -6.60
C TYR A 40 -8.21 -2.61 -7.94
N ARG A 41 -8.43 -3.71 -8.66
CA ARG A 41 -7.80 -3.92 -9.97
C ARG A 41 -8.30 -2.94 -11.03
N ALA A 42 -9.57 -2.57 -10.96
CA ALA A 42 -10.15 -1.59 -11.89
C ALA A 42 -9.65 -0.16 -11.66
N SER A 43 -8.98 0.08 -10.58
CA SER A 43 -8.23 1.24 -10.08
C SER A 43 -8.61 2.61 -10.65
N ASN A 44 -9.70 3.16 -10.13
CA ASN A 44 -9.98 4.58 -10.17
C ASN A 44 -9.58 5.18 -8.82
N ARG A 45 -8.91 6.32 -8.80
CA ARG A 45 -8.48 7.00 -7.56
C ARG A 45 -9.61 7.19 -6.57
N LEU A 46 -10.78 7.58 -7.05
CA LEU A 46 -11.96 7.79 -6.22
C LEU A 46 -12.42 6.48 -5.59
N ILE A 47 -12.48 5.41 -6.37
CA ILE A 47 -12.87 4.08 -5.88
C ILE A 47 -11.88 3.58 -4.83
N LEU A 48 -10.58 3.76 -5.05
CA LEU A 48 -9.55 3.37 -4.08
C LEU A 48 -9.72 4.10 -2.74
N ALA A 49 -10.03 5.39 -2.79
CA ALA A 49 -10.28 6.17 -1.58
C ALA A 49 -11.47 5.61 -0.78
N TYR A 50 -12.53 5.22 -1.46
CA TYR A 50 -13.71 4.62 -0.80
C TYR A 50 -13.45 3.21 -0.30
N LEU A 51 -12.62 2.42 -0.99
CA LEU A 51 -12.20 1.10 -0.50
C LEU A 51 -11.55 1.20 0.88
N LEU A 52 -10.73 2.21 1.10
CA LEU A 52 -10.08 2.44 2.40
C LEU A 52 -11.06 2.79 3.52
N GLN A 53 -12.27 3.23 3.18
CA GLN A 53 -13.32 3.53 4.14
C GLN A 53 -14.20 2.33 4.46
N ASN A 54 -14.04 1.21 3.76
CA ASN A 54 -14.81 0.01 4.03
C ASN A 54 -14.41 -0.58 5.40
N PRO A 55 -15.37 -0.73 6.35
CA PRO A 55 -15.03 -1.22 7.68
C PRO A 55 -14.56 -2.69 7.71
N ARG A 56 -14.80 -3.44 6.65
CA ARG A 56 -14.39 -4.85 6.53
C ARG A 56 -13.03 -5.03 5.90
N ILE A 57 -12.37 -3.94 5.46
CA ILE A 57 -11.05 -4.05 4.84
C ILE A 57 -10.05 -4.65 5.83
N THR A 58 -9.24 -5.61 5.36
CA THR A 58 -8.30 -6.34 6.21
C THR A 58 -6.91 -5.74 6.17
N ASP A 59 -6.11 -6.03 7.20
CA ASP A 59 -4.72 -5.61 7.25
C ASP A 59 -3.91 -6.18 6.08
N HIS A 60 -4.25 -7.38 5.62
CA HIS A 60 -3.60 -7.99 4.46
C HIS A 60 -3.85 -7.20 3.18
N GLU A 61 -5.08 -6.73 2.97
CA GLU A 61 -5.43 -5.88 1.83
C GLU A 61 -4.66 -4.55 1.88
N ILE A 62 -4.56 -3.95 3.06
CA ILE A 62 -3.80 -2.71 3.27
C ILE A 62 -2.31 -2.95 3.02
N LEU A 63 -1.77 -4.09 3.45
CA LEU A 63 -0.39 -4.45 3.18
C LEU A 63 -0.11 -4.59 1.68
N GLN A 64 -1.01 -5.20 0.94
CA GLN A 64 -0.90 -5.28 -0.53
C GLN A 64 -0.89 -3.90 -1.17
N MET A 65 -1.75 -2.99 -0.71
CA MET A 65 -1.76 -1.61 -1.19
C MET A 65 -0.45 -0.88 -0.86
N ALA A 66 0.07 -1.07 0.35
CA ALA A 66 1.32 -0.46 0.78
C ALA A 66 2.53 -0.91 -0.07
N ASN A 67 2.50 -2.13 -0.58
CA ASN A 67 3.54 -2.67 -1.45
C ASN A 67 3.34 -2.31 -2.92
N ASP A 68 2.19 -1.76 -3.29
CA ASP A 68 1.88 -1.43 -4.68
C ASP A 68 2.54 -0.12 -5.10
N ARG A 69 3.53 -0.21 -5.97
CA ARG A 69 4.30 0.93 -6.48
C ARG A 69 3.53 1.76 -7.51
N SER A 70 2.44 1.23 -8.04
CA SER A 70 1.59 1.94 -9.00
C SER A 70 0.48 2.75 -8.34
N LEU A 71 0.32 2.62 -7.03
CA LEU A 71 -0.73 3.30 -6.28
C LEU A 71 -0.50 4.82 -6.25
N PRO A 72 -1.55 5.64 -6.46
CA PRO A 72 -1.40 7.10 -6.39
C PRO A 72 -0.89 7.56 -5.02
N GLU A 73 -0.07 8.59 -5.02
CA GLU A 73 0.50 9.18 -3.80
C GLU A 73 -0.58 9.58 -2.78
N GLU A 74 -1.70 10.08 -3.26
CA GLU A 74 -2.84 10.49 -2.43
C GLU A 74 -3.38 9.34 -1.58
N ILE A 75 -3.46 8.15 -2.17
CA ILE A 75 -3.93 6.95 -1.47
C ILE A 75 -2.91 6.52 -0.42
N LEU A 76 -1.63 6.54 -0.77
CA LEU A 76 -0.56 6.23 0.19
C LEU A 76 -0.54 7.22 1.35
N THR A 77 -0.77 8.50 1.08
CA THR A 77 -0.89 9.53 2.11
C THR A 77 -2.07 9.24 3.06
N THR A 78 -3.19 8.76 2.51
CA THR A 78 -4.34 8.34 3.33
C THR A 78 -3.98 7.18 4.24
N LEU A 79 -3.22 6.20 3.76
CA LEU A 79 -2.73 5.10 4.58
C LEU A 79 -1.86 5.61 5.74
N LEU A 80 -0.98 6.55 5.46
CA LEU A 80 -0.07 7.14 6.45
C LEU A 80 -0.80 7.87 7.58
N LYS A 81 -1.98 8.41 7.32
CA LYS A 81 -2.78 9.14 8.31
C LYS A 81 -3.56 8.23 9.25
N ARG A 82 -3.72 6.96 8.93
CA ARG A 82 -4.48 6.01 9.75
C ARG A 82 -3.57 5.37 10.81
N THR A 83 -3.76 5.78 12.06
CA THR A 83 -2.96 5.27 13.18
C THR A 83 -3.12 3.78 13.40
N GLU A 84 -4.29 3.24 13.17
CA GLU A 84 -4.58 1.80 13.29
C GLU A 84 -3.72 0.94 12.36
N TRP A 85 -3.45 1.43 11.14
CA TRP A 85 -2.57 0.75 10.19
C TRP A 85 -1.10 1.04 10.48
N MET A 86 -0.78 2.24 10.95
CA MET A 86 0.58 2.63 11.30
C MET A 86 1.12 1.90 12.54
N LYS A 87 0.25 1.31 13.35
CA LYS A 87 0.66 0.43 14.45
C LYS A 87 1.16 -0.93 13.96
N LYS A 88 0.82 -1.32 12.73
CA LYS A 88 1.23 -2.61 12.16
C LYS A 88 2.59 -2.49 11.51
N TYR A 89 3.57 -3.19 12.07
CA TYR A 89 4.96 -3.14 11.59
C TYR A 89 5.11 -3.50 10.11
N PRO A 90 4.49 -4.59 9.58
CA PRO A 90 4.61 -4.93 8.17
C PRO A 90 4.13 -3.82 7.23
N ILE A 91 3.08 -3.09 7.62
CA ILE A 91 2.54 -1.98 6.83
C ILE A 91 3.52 -0.81 6.83
N ARG A 92 4.10 -0.46 7.99
CA ARG A 92 5.13 0.59 8.07
C ARG A 92 6.34 0.25 7.21
N LEU A 93 6.80 -0.99 7.27
CA LEU A 93 7.95 -1.44 6.47
C LEU A 93 7.64 -1.33 4.97
N ALA A 94 6.48 -1.81 4.54
CA ALA A 94 6.06 -1.75 3.14
C ALA A 94 6.01 -0.30 2.64
N LEU A 95 5.44 0.61 3.42
CA LEU A 95 5.36 2.03 3.08
C LEU A 95 6.73 2.69 3.05
N ALA A 96 7.61 2.35 3.98
CA ALA A 96 8.98 2.88 4.00
C ALA A 96 9.78 2.47 2.75
N MET A 97 9.51 1.29 2.22
CA MET A 97 10.17 0.78 1.02
C MET A 97 9.47 1.20 -0.28
N ASN A 98 8.29 1.78 -0.22
CA ASN A 98 7.55 2.19 -1.40
C ASN A 98 8.07 3.55 -1.90
N PRO A 99 8.62 3.62 -3.14
CA PRO A 99 9.20 4.86 -3.66
C PRO A 99 8.16 5.96 -3.94
N LYS A 100 6.88 5.64 -3.99
CA LYS A 100 5.79 6.61 -4.19
C LYS A 100 5.39 7.33 -2.91
N VAL A 101 5.79 6.86 -1.75
CA VAL A 101 5.51 7.52 -0.47
C VAL A 101 6.31 8.84 -0.40
N PRO A 102 5.70 9.95 0.03
CA PRO A 102 6.41 11.22 0.17
C PRO A 102 7.66 11.07 1.04
N LEU A 103 8.76 11.68 0.61
CA LEU A 103 10.05 11.53 1.27
C LEU A 103 10.04 11.87 2.77
N PRO A 104 9.42 12.96 3.23
CA PRO A 104 9.36 13.24 4.67
C PRO A 104 8.71 12.13 5.49
N SER A 105 7.65 11.53 4.94
CA SER A 105 6.94 10.42 5.58
C SER A 105 7.79 9.14 5.61
N ALA A 106 8.45 8.84 4.49
CA ALA A 106 9.36 7.70 4.40
C ALA A 106 10.49 7.80 5.41
N LEU A 107 11.08 8.97 5.58
CA LEU A 107 12.16 9.21 6.54
C LEU A 107 11.70 8.99 7.99
N LYS A 108 10.48 9.41 8.32
CA LYS A 108 9.89 9.16 9.64
C LYS A 108 9.65 7.67 9.89
N LEU A 109 9.16 6.96 8.88
CA LEU A 109 8.92 5.52 8.99
C LEU A 109 10.21 4.74 9.19
N VAL A 110 11.26 5.09 8.44
CA VAL A 110 12.57 4.43 8.55
C VAL A 110 13.11 4.50 9.97
N ALA A 111 12.91 5.62 10.67
CA ALA A 111 13.35 5.78 12.04
C ALA A 111 12.68 4.80 13.03
N THR A 112 11.55 4.21 12.67
CA THR A 112 10.78 3.28 13.51
C THR A 112 11.07 1.82 13.21
N LEU A 113 11.91 1.51 12.22
CA LEU A 113 12.14 0.16 11.75
C LEU A 113 13.21 -0.58 12.57
N ARG A 114 13.17 -1.91 12.49
CA ARG A 114 14.14 -2.79 13.16
C ARG A 114 15.44 -2.88 12.36
N ASP A 115 16.52 -3.21 13.02
CA ASP A 115 17.87 -3.24 12.42
C ASP A 115 17.99 -4.12 11.17
N PRO A 116 17.45 -5.35 11.13
CA PRO A 116 17.54 -6.16 9.90
C PRO A 116 16.88 -5.49 8.69
N ASP A 117 15.76 -4.82 8.90
CA ASP A 117 15.04 -4.13 7.83
C ASP A 117 15.75 -2.84 7.42
N LEU A 118 16.37 -2.13 8.37
CA LEU A 118 17.21 -0.98 8.07
C LEU A 118 18.41 -1.38 7.19
N ARG A 119 19.00 -2.54 7.44
CA ARG A 119 20.08 -3.05 6.59
C ARG A 119 19.61 -3.33 5.17
N LYS A 120 18.41 -3.88 5.01
CA LYS A 120 17.82 -4.11 3.68
C LYS A 120 17.60 -2.79 2.94
N ILE A 121 17.05 -1.81 3.61
CA ILE A 121 16.79 -0.48 3.03
C ILE A 121 18.10 0.21 2.65
N ALA A 122 19.11 0.13 3.50
CA ALA A 122 20.42 0.73 3.25
C ALA A 122 21.10 0.17 1.99
N ARG A 123 20.79 -1.08 1.62
CA ARG A 123 21.34 -1.75 0.43
C ARG A 123 20.41 -1.70 -0.76
N SER A 124 19.17 -1.30 -0.59
CA SER A 124 18.16 -1.32 -1.66
C SER A 124 18.45 -0.25 -2.70
N LYS A 125 18.28 -0.63 -3.97
CA LYS A 125 18.32 0.28 -5.11
C LYS A 125 16.91 0.77 -5.50
N ASP A 126 15.88 0.16 -4.94
CA ASP A 126 14.48 0.45 -5.25
C ASP A 126 13.92 1.61 -4.44
N VAL A 127 14.55 1.94 -3.31
CA VAL A 127 14.15 3.08 -2.49
C VAL A 127 14.91 4.34 -2.90
N SER A 128 14.39 5.51 -2.51
CA SER A 128 15.09 6.77 -2.69
C SER A 128 16.49 6.72 -2.04
N VAL A 129 17.45 7.38 -2.68
CA VAL A 129 18.81 7.52 -2.14
C VAL A 129 18.78 8.14 -0.74
N HIS A 130 17.92 9.10 -0.53
CA HIS A 130 17.75 9.76 0.78
C HIS A 130 17.24 8.80 1.85
N THR A 131 16.30 7.92 1.50
CA THR A 131 15.79 6.88 2.40
C THR A 131 16.89 5.89 2.79
N ALA A 132 17.66 5.43 1.81
CA ALA A 132 18.79 4.53 2.06
C ALA A 132 19.87 5.18 2.94
N MET A 133 20.20 6.43 2.68
CA MET A 133 21.15 7.20 3.49
C MET A 133 20.67 7.38 4.93
N ARG A 134 19.39 7.64 5.12
CA ARG A 134 18.80 7.76 6.46
C ARG A 134 18.91 6.44 7.22
N ALA A 135 18.65 5.32 6.58
CA ALA A 135 18.81 4.00 7.18
C ALA A 135 20.28 3.76 7.61
N ARG A 136 21.23 4.12 6.77
CA ARG A 136 22.67 4.02 7.10
C ARG A 136 23.05 4.88 8.29
N LYS A 137 22.57 6.11 8.35
CA LYS A 137 22.81 7.02 9.47
C LYS A 137 22.29 6.45 10.78
N ILE A 138 21.09 5.88 10.77
CA ILE A 138 20.50 5.28 11.97
C ILE A 138 21.33 4.08 12.43
N LEU A 139 21.74 3.21 11.50
CA LEU A 139 22.58 2.06 11.81
C LEU A 139 23.93 2.48 12.37
N ALA A 140 24.56 3.49 11.79
CA ALA A 140 25.82 4.04 12.28
C ALA A 140 25.67 4.59 13.70
N ALA A 141 24.60 5.32 14.00
CA ALA A 141 24.32 5.84 15.32
C ALA A 141 24.10 4.74 16.36
N ARG A 142 23.63 3.57 15.93
CA ARG A 142 23.44 2.38 16.79
C ARG A 142 24.70 1.50 16.87
N GLY A 143 25.79 1.88 16.21
CA GLY A 143 27.04 1.12 16.19
C GLY A 143 27.00 -0.15 15.33
N LEU A 144 26.12 -0.20 14.33
CA LEU A 144 25.87 -1.38 13.51
C LEU A 144 26.44 -1.29 12.09
N LEU A 145 27.19 -0.26 11.79
CA LEU A 145 27.93 -0.11 10.54
C LEU A 145 29.43 -0.14 10.81
#